data_e9a146f8ed9b4814018bd3b1a3c12a65
#
_entry.id   e9a146f8ed9b4814018bd3b1a3c12a65
#
_cell.length_a   1.000
_cell.length_b   1.000
_cell.length_c   1.000
_cell.angle_alpha   90.00
_cell.angle_beta   90.00
_cell.angle_gamma   90.00
#
_symmetry.space_group_name_H-M   'P 1'
#
loop_
_entity.id
_entity.type
_entity.pdbx_description
1 polymer ?
#
loop_
_entity_poly.entity_id
_entity_poly.type
_entity_poly.pdbx_seq_one_letter_code
_entity_poly.pdbx_strand_id
1 'polypeptide(L)'
;MRALRRWTFGTLAALAMLAGAFVLWATLKGRPQDLPWTELDLADPPGLFTGRKLAGLTHDFPRCEALMKRAGVRYTVLPEMRDGEHCGYADGVRFAGGGSRRVDYLPADLRIACPVAAGLALWEWNVVQPAAIRHFGKRVSAIEHYGSYSCRRIVGRGNGNWSQHATADAIDIRAFRLADATRISVKQDWKGGDPAREAFLREVRTGACRLFTIVLSPDYNEAHADHFHMDQSARGEFGWRGCW
;
A
#
# COMPACT_ATOMS: atom_id res chain seq x y z
N MET A 1 40.92 -27.84 34.28
CA MET A 1 39.77 -26.93 34.61
C MET A 1 39.46 -25.94 33.46
N ARG A 2 40.42 -25.22 32.85
CA ARG A 2 40.17 -24.23 31.78
C ARG A 2 39.59 -24.86 30.47
N ALA A 3 40.01 -26.05 30.08
CA ALA A 3 39.49 -26.72 28.89
C ALA A 3 38.03 -27.16 29.09
N LEU A 4 37.67 -27.75 30.21
CA LEU A 4 36.31 -28.19 30.52
C LEU A 4 35.33 -26.98 30.51
N ARG A 5 35.73 -25.85 31.07
CA ARG A 5 34.94 -24.61 31.08
C ARG A 5 34.73 -24.05 29.66
N ARG A 6 35.71 -24.16 28.77
CA ARG A 6 35.58 -23.76 27.37
C ARG A 6 34.57 -24.65 26.62
N TRP A 7 34.64 -25.97 26.84
CA TRP A 7 33.68 -26.91 26.25
C TRP A 7 32.24 -26.68 26.74
N THR A 8 32.05 -26.46 28.04
CA THR A 8 30.70 -26.16 28.58
C THR A 8 30.15 -24.85 28.07
N PHE A 9 30.95 -23.78 27.95
CA PHE A 9 30.52 -22.53 27.33
C PHE A 9 30.19 -22.70 25.84
N GLY A 10 31.00 -23.44 25.08
CA GLY A 10 30.74 -23.72 23.66
C GLY A 10 29.45 -24.50 23.43
N THR A 11 29.16 -25.53 24.24
CA THR A 11 27.93 -26.30 24.14
C THR A 11 26.71 -25.49 24.53
N LEU A 12 26.76 -24.67 25.59
CA LEU A 12 25.66 -23.79 25.98
C LEU A 12 25.36 -22.74 24.91
N ALA A 13 26.40 -22.14 24.30
CA ALA A 13 26.24 -21.19 23.22
C ALA A 13 25.60 -21.86 21.97
N ALA A 14 26.03 -23.07 21.61
CA ALA A 14 25.43 -23.81 20.51
C ALA A 14 23.96 -24.16 20.76
N LEU A 15 23.61 -24.61 21.97
CA LEU A 15 22.21 -24.90 22.35
C LEU A 15 21.36 -23.63 22.33
N ALA A 16 21.87 -22.49 22.78
CA ALA A 16 21.18 -21.21 22.74
C ALA A 16 20.92 -20.76 21.28
N MET A 17 21.91 -20.92 20.40
CA MET A 17 21.75 -20.61 18.96
C MET A 17 20.72 -21.54 18.30
N LEU A 18 20.74 -22.84 18.59
CA LEU A 18 19.75 -23.79 18.05
C LEU A 18 18.34 -23.50 18.56
N ALA A 19 18.18 -23.15 19.84
CA ALA A 19 16.91 -22.75 20.41
C ALA A 19 16.41 -21.45 19.75
N GLY A 20 17.28 -20.44 19.57
CA GLY A 20 16.97 -19.20 18.87
C GLY A 20 16.56 -19.44 17.40
N ALA A 21 17.30 -20.29 16.69
CA ALA A 21 16.98 -20.66 15.31
C ALA A 21 15.63 -21.41 15.22
N PHE A 22 15.35 -22.31 16.17
CA PHE A 22 14.08 -23.02 16.24
C PHE A 22 12.90 -22.05 16.51
N VAL A 23 13.05 -21.12 17.46
CA VAL A 23 12.02 -20.10 17.76
C VAL A 23 11.79 -19.23 16.53
N LEU A 24 12.86 -18.76 15.88
CA LEU A 24 12.77 -17.98 14.65
C LEU A 24 12.06 -18.75 13.54
N TRP A 25 12.44 -20.00 13.31
CA TRP A 25 11.79 -20.86 12.33
C TRP A 25 10.29 -21.08 12.65
N ALA A 26 9.95 -21.37 13.92
CA ALA A 26 8.58 -21.59 14.35
C ALA A 26 7.71 -20.33 14.17
N THR A 27 8.25 -19.14 14.45
CA THR A 27 7.54 -17.87 14.27
C THR A 27 7.35 -17.51 12.80
N LEU A 28 8.33 -17.81 11.94
CA LEU A 28 8.27 -17.47 10.51
C LEU A 28 7.50 -18.49 9.67
N LYS A 29 7.43 -19.76 10.11
CA LYS A 29 6.74 -20.83 9.38
C LYS A 29 5.25 -20.54 9.13
N GLY A 30 4.58 -19.84 10.04
CA GLY A 30 3.17 -19.45 9.93
C GLY A 30 2.95 -18.07 9.29
N ARG A 31 4.01 -17.38 8.82
CA ARG A 31 3.94 -16.00 8.30
C ARG A 31 4.72 -15.84 7.00
N PRO A 32 4.27 -16.46 5.90
CA PRO A 32 4.96 -16.38 4.61
C PRO A 32 5.10 -14.94 4.09
N GLN A 33 4.18 -14.05 4.44
CA GLN A 33 4.20 -12.64 4.08
C GLN A 33 5.40 -11.87 4.67
N ASP A 34 6.01 -12.38 5.73
CA ASP A 34 7.22 -11.80 6.36
C ASP A 34 8.54 -12.30 5.77
N LEU A 35 8.49 -13.19 4.78
CA LEU A 35 9.67 -13.75 4.11
C LEU A 35 9.80 -13.16 2.71
N PRO A 36 11.01 -12.68 2.29
CA PRO A 36 11.18 -12.00 1.00
C PRO A 36 11.05 -12.93 -0.21
N TRP A 37 11.30 -14.24 -0.04
CA TRP A 37 11.32 -15.23 -1.11
C TRP A 37 9.99 -15.97 -1.32
N THR A 38 8.99 -15.76 -0.45
CA THR A 38 7.67 -16.37 -0.61
C THR A 38 6.81 -15.55 -1.57
N GLU A 39 5.85 -16.18 -2.19
CA GLU A 39 4.90 -15.49 -3.05
C GLU A 39 4.01 -14.53 -2.26
N LEU A 40 3.55 -13.46 -2.97
CA LEU A 40 2.51 -12.59 -2.45
C LEU A 40 1.17 -13.31 -2.54
N ASP A 41 0.40 -13.28 -1.44
CA ASP A 41 -1.03 -13.60 -1.44
C ASP A 41 -1.79 -12.42 -0.84
N LEU A 42 -2.82 -11.95 -1.55
CA LEU A 42 -3.65 -10.83 -1.07
C LEU A 42 -4.65 -11.27 0.02
N ALA A 43 -4.80 -12.57 0.26
CA ALA A 43 -5.57 -13.09 1.38
C ALA A 43 -4.80 -13.02 2.71
N ASP A 44 -3.46 -12.95 2.65
CA ASP A 44 -2.63 -12.82 3.83
C ASP A 44 -2.68 -11.39 4.39
N PRO A 45 -2.63 -11.22 5.73
CA PRO A 45 -2.43 -9.90 6.32
C PRO A 45 -1.07 -9.33 5.91
N PRO A 46 -0.94 -7.99 5.79
CA PRO A 46 0.32 -7.36 5.43
C PRO A 46 1.47 -7.72 6.38
N GLY A 47 2.59 -8.20 5.83
CA GLY A 47 3.83 -8.50 6.53
C GLY A 47 4.98 -7.59 6.11
N LEU A 48 6.19 -7.91 6.59
CA LEU A 48 7.40 -7.09 6.39
C LEU A 48 7.75 -6.86 4.92
N PHE A 49 7.51 -7.86 4.06
CA PHE A 49 7.87 -7.79 2.64
C PHE A 49 6.68 -7.57 1.70
N THR A 50 5.45 -7.44 2.23
CA THR A 50 4.24 -7.27 1.40
C THR A 50 4.36 -6.08 0.44
N GLY A 51 4.75 -4.91 0.93
CA GLY A 51 4.89 -3.73 0.08
C GLY A 51 5.98 -3.85 -0.98
N ARG A 52 7.09 -4.56 -0.70
CA ARG A 52 8.13 -4.85 -1.70
C ARG A 52 7.62 -5.82 -2.77
N LYS A 53 6.86 -6.84 -2.36
CA LYS A 53 6.25 -7.80 -3.30
C LYS A 53 5.20 -7.14 -4.19
N LEU A 54 4.42 -6.19 -3.64
CA LEU A 54 3.47 -5.36 -4.42
C LEU A 54 4.20 -4.52 -5.47
N ALA A 55 5.27 -3.81 -5.09
CA ALA A 55 6.08 -3.03 -6.03
C ALA A 55 6.70 -3.90 -7.13
N GLY A 56 7.03 -5.15 -6.82
CA GLY A 56 7.52 -6.13 -7.80
C GLY A 56 6.51 -6.54 -8.88
N LEU A 57 5.23 -6.18 -8.74
CA LEU A 57 4.20 -6.43 -9.75
C LEU A 57 4.19 -5.38 -10.88
N THR A 58 4.92 -4.27 -10.77
CA THR A 58 4.91 -3.15 -11.71
C THR A 58 5.24 -3.56 -13.16
N HIS A 59 5.94 -4.68 -13.34
CA HIS A 59 6.28 -5.20 -14.68
C HIS A 59 5.73 -6.61 -14.93
N ASP A 60 4.77 -7.05 -14.11
CA ASP A 60 4.19 -8.39 -14.19
C ASP A 60 2.66 -8.34 -14.08
N PHE A 61 2.03 -7.74 -15.10
CA PHE A 61 0.58 -7.60 -15.13
C PHE A 61 -0.17 -8.94 -15.04
N PRO A 62 0.24 -10.02 -15.75
CA PRO A 62 -0.43 -11.31 -15.63
C PRO A 62 -0.46 -11.86 -14.20
N ARG A 63 0.64 -11.70 -13.45
CA ARG A 63 0.71 -12.10 -12.05
C ARG A 63 -0.16 -11.22 -11.15
N CYS A 64 -0.14 -9.91 -11.37
CA CYS A 64 -1.01 -8.97 -10.65
C CYS A 64 -2.48 -9.31 -10.86
N GLU A 65 -2.89 -9.56 -12.10
CA GLU A 65 -4.24 -9.96 -12.46
C GLU A 65 -4.67 -11.27 -11.79
N ALA A 66 -3.81 -12.28 -11.79
CA ALA A 66 -4.06 -13.56 -11.12
C ALA A 66 -4.27 -13.39 -9.61
N LEU A 67 -3.47 -12.54 -8.94
CA LEU A 67 -3.61 -12.21 -7.53
C LEU A 67 -4.94 -11.52 -7.23
N MET A 68 -5.31 -10.51 -8.02
CA MET A 68 -6.58 -9.79 -7.88
C MET A 68 -7.79 -10.71 -8.06
N LYS A 69 -7.75 -11.60 -9.07
CA LYS A 69 -8.81 -12.60 -9.32
C LYS A 69 -8.94 -13.58 -8.16
N ARG A 70 -7.84 -14.15 -7.67
CA ARG A 70 -7.84 -15.07 -6.51
C ARG A 70 -8.42 -14.41 -5.26
N ALA A 71 -8.10 -13.14 -5.04
CA ALA A 71 -8.61 -12.38 -3.91
C ALA A 71 -10.08 -11.93 -4.07
N GLY A 72 -10.74 -12.28 -5.17
CA GLY A 72 -12.14 -11.95 -5.43
C GLY A 72 -12.39 -10.46 -5.71
N VAL A 73 -11.36 -9.68 -6.06
CA VAL A 73 -11.51 -8.28 -6.46
C VAL A 73 -12.17 -8.22 -7.84
N ARG A 74 -13.22 -7.43 -7.97
CA ARG A 74 -13.89 -7.19 -9.25
C ARG A 74 -13.33 -5.94 -9.91
N TYR A 75 -12.90 -6.08 -11.16
CA TYR A 75 -12.33 -4.99 -11.97
C TYR A 75 -12.56 -5.26 -13.46
N THR A 76 -12.35 -4.22 -14.27
CA THR A 76 -12.27 -4.28 -15.72
C THR A 76 -10.84 -3.95 -16.12
N VAL A 77 -10.23 -4.76 -16.97
CA VAL A 77 -8.95 -4.45 -17.62
C VAL A 77 -9.19 -3.33 -18.64
N LEU A 78 -8.35 -2.32 -18.59
CA LEU A 78 -8.40 -1.19 -19.52
C LEU A 78 -7.53 -1.49 -20.75
N PRO A 79 -7.90 -0.98 -21.92
CA PRO A 79 -7.00 -0.99 -23.06
C PRO A 79 -5.67 -0.32 -22.76
N GLU A 80 -4.59 -0.82 -23.34
CA GLU A 80 -3.30 -0.11 -23.28
C GLU A 80 -3.48 1.33 -23.75
N MET A 81 -2.92 2.27 -22.99
CA MET A 81 -2.87 3.68 -23.34
C MET A 81 -1.43 4.10 -23.58
N ARG A 82 -1.20 4.81 -24.71
CA ARG A 82 0.06 5.45 -25.03
C ARG A 82 -0.21 6.93 -25.29
N ASP A 83 0.40 7.79 -24.46
CA ASP A 83 0.23 9.25 -24.53
C ASP A 83 1.62 9.91 -24.55
N GLY A 84 2.30 9.76 -25.69
CA GLY A 84 3.69 10.15 -25.88
C GLY A 84 4.70 9.14 -25.34
N GLU A 85 5.95 9.58 -25.21
CA GLU A 85 7.09 8.71 -24.88
C GLU A 85 7.10 8.24 -23.42
N HIS A 86 6.54 9.05 -22.52
CA HIS A 86 6.69 8.84 -21.07
C HIS A 86 5.35 8.65 -20.35
N CYS A 87 4.25 8.66 -21.07
CA CYS A 87 2.92 8.61 -20.50
C CYS A 87 2.12 7.43 -21.06
N GLY A 88 1.29 6.85 -20.21
CA GLY A 88 0.43 5.73 -20.56
C GLY A 88 0.60 4.55 -19.62
N TYR A 89 -0.15 3.49 -19.86
CA TYR A 89 -0.12 2.25 -19.08
C TYR A 89 -0.50 1.06 -19.96
N ALA A 90 0.08 -0.12 -19.67
CA ALA A 90 -0.27 -1.39 -20.30
C ALA A 90 -1.00 -2.34 -19.33
N ASP A 91 -1.01 -2.02 -18.05
CA ASP A 91 -1.56 -2.81 -16.94
C ASP A 91 -2.72 -2.11 -16.23
N GLY A 92 -3.36 -1.15 -16.90
CA GLY A 92 -4.45 -0.35 -16.35
C GLY A 92 -5.68 -1.18 -16.01
N VAL A 93 -6.25 -0.94 -14.84
CA VAL A 93 -7.51 -1.52 -14.40
C VAL A 93 -8.45 -0.45 -13.86
N ARG A 94 -9.75 -0.76 -13.88
CA ARG A 94 -10.80 0.01 -13.21
C ARG A 94 -11.57 -0.91 -12.27
N PHE A 95 -11.72 -0.52 -11.03
CA PHE A 95 -12.56 -1.28 -10.10
C PHE A 95 -14.00 -1.36 -10.56
N ALA A 96 -14.59 -2.55 -10.46
CA ALA A 96 -16.03 -2.78 -10.63
C ALA A 96 -16.70 -2.97 -9.27
N GLY A 97 -17.99 -2.69 -9.20
CA GLY A 97 -18.76 -2.87 -7.97
C GLY A 97 -18.85 -4.32 -7.51
N GLY A 98 -18.94 -4.54 -6.20
CA GLY A 98 -19.05 -5.85 -5.57
C GLY A 98 -17.72 -6.60 -5.44
N GLY A 99 -17.79 -7.92 -5.23
CA GLY A 99 -16.62 -8.76 -4.93
C GLY A 99 -16.17 -8.62 -3.48
N SER A 100 -14.86 -8.77 -3.25
CA SER A 100 -14.26 -8.73 -1.91
C SER A 100 -14.08 -7.31 -1.35
N ARG A 101 -14.09 -6.26 -2.21
CA ARG A 101 -14.00 -4.87 -1.76
C ARG A 101 -15.33 -4.38 -1.16
N ARG A 102 -15.22 -3.43 -0.24
CA ARG A 102 -16.35 -2.85 0.49
C ARG A 102 -16.53 -1.36 0.28
N VAL A 103 -15.61 -0.70 -0.44
CA VAL A 103 -15.65 0.75 -0.70
C VAL A 103 -15.86 1.04 -2.17
N ASP A 104 -16.53 2.14 -2.46
CA ASP A 104 -16.56 2.75 -3.78
C ASP A 104 -15.48 3.83 -3.88
N TYR A 105 -14.90 4.00 -5.07
CA TYR A 105 -13.99 5.09 -5.38
C TYR A 105 -14.75 6.21 -6.08
N LEU A 106 -14.57 7.45 -5.60
CA LEU A 106 -15.30 8.60 -6.12
C LEU A 106 -14.32 9.70 -6.60
N PRO A 107 -14.42 10.11 -7.89
CA PRO A 107 -15.34 9.65 -8.94
C PRO A 107 -15.07 8.20 -9.38
N ALA A 108 -16.08 7.53 -9.96
CA ALA A 108 -16.00 6.10 -10.30
C ALA A 108 -15.04 5.78 -11.47
N ASP A 109 -14.70 6.75 -12.31
CA ASP A 109 -13.74 6.57 -13.41
C ASP A 109 -12.30 6.67 -12.90
N LEU A 110 -11.90 5.67 -12.12
CA LEU A 110 -10.53 5.55 -11.62
C LEU A 110 -9.73 4.58 -12.50
N ARG A 111 -8.78 5.11 -13.27
CA ARG A 111 -7.84 4.34 -14.10
C ARG A 111 -6.53 4.23 -13.35
N ILE A 112 -6.20 3.04 -12.88
CA ILE A 112 -5.02 2.78 -12.04
C ILE A 112 -4.23 1.59 -12.58
N ALA A 113 -2.93 1.59 -12.39
CA ALA A 113 -2.08 0.42 -12.63
C ALA A 113 -2.46 -0.71 -11.66
N CYS A 114 -2.37 -1.96 -12.13
CA CYS A 114 -2.76 -3.12 -11.34
C CYS A 114 -2.05 -3.22 -9.98
N PRO A 115 -0.74 -2.92 -9.82
CA PRO A 115 -0.07 -2.93 -8.52
C PRO A 115 -0.67 -1.95 -7.51
N VAL A 116 -1.09 -0.77 -7.98
CA VAL A 116 -1.79 0.22 -7.15
C VAL A 116 -3.14 -0.33 -6.71
N ALA A 117 -3.90 -0.95 -7.62
CA ALA A 117 -5.19 -1.57 -7.31
C ALA A 117 -5.04 -2.68 -6.25
N ALA A 118 -4.04 -3.55 -6.37
CA ALA A 118 -3.74 -4.60 -5.39
C ALA A 118 -3.36 -4.02 -4.03
N GLY A 119 -2.54 -2.96 -4.01
CA GLY A 119 -2.19 -2.23 -2.80
C GLY A 119 -3.39 -1.59 -2.11
N LEU A 120 -4.29 -0.97 -2.88
CA LEU A 120 -5.53 -0.36 -2.38
C LEU A 120 -6.49 -1.39 -1.78
N ALA A 121 -6.61 -2.58 -2.38
CA ALA A 121 -7.43 -3.65 -1.85
C ALA A 121 -6.91 -4.13 -0.48
N LEU A 122 -5.60 -4.41 -0.36
CA LEU A 122 -4.97 -4.76 0.92
C LEU A 122 -5.10 -3.64 1.96
N TRP A 123 -4.94 -2.39 1.54
CA TRP A 123 -5.07 -1.23 2.42
C TRP A 123 -6.51 -1.07 2.94
N GLU A 124 -7.51 -1.23 2.06
CA GLU A 124 -8.92 -1.23 2.46
C GLU A 124 -9.20 -2.28 3.55
N TRP A 125 -8.83 -3.54 3.28
CA TRP A 125 -9.21 -4.66 4.16
C TRP A 125 -8.49 -4.65 5.50
N ASN A 126 -7.20 -4.33 5.49
CA ASN A 126 -6.33 -4.51 6.66
C ASN A 126 -6.06 -3.21 7.43
N VAL A 127 -6.38 -2.07 6.85
CA VAL A 127 -6.08 -0.76 7.45
C VAL A 127 -7.33 0.12 7.54
N VAL A 128 -7.93 0.48 6.40
CA VAL A 128 -9.00 1.48 6.36
C VAL A 128 -10.23 1.01 7.12
N GLN A 129 -10.74 -0.19 6.82
CA GLN A 129 -11.94 -0.71 7.47
C GLN A 129 -11.74 -0.97 8.97
N PRO A 130 -10.65 -1.63 9.41
CA PRO A 130 -10.38 -1.78 10.84
C PRO A 130 -10.22 -0.45 11.58
N ALA A 131 -9.52 0.52 11.00
CA ALA A 131 -9.37 1.85 11.59
C ALA A 131 -10.72 2.57 11.72
N ALA A 132 -11.56 2.55 10.68
CA ALA A 132 -12.88 3.18 10.73
C ALA A 132 -13.77 2.58 11.81
N ILE A 133 -13.75 1.25 11.97
CA ILE A 133 -14.49 0.58 13.05
C ILE A 133 -13.95 0.99 14.42
N ARG A 134 -12.63 1.09 14.60
CA ARG A 134 -12.03 1.50 15.89
C ARG A 134 -12.38 2.92 16.28
N HIS A 135 -12.27 3.87 15.35
CA HIS A 135 -12.44 5.29 15.64
C HIS A 135 -13.91 5.73 15.62
N PHE A 136 -14.76 5.08 14.83
CA PHE A 136 -16.13 5.56 14.58
C PHE A 136 -17.23 4.50 14.79
N GLY A 137 -16.89 3.23 15.03
CA GLY A 137 -17.86 2.13 15.08
C GLY A 137 -18.56 1.87 13.74
N LYS A 138 -18.08 2.45 12.64
CA LYS A 138 -18.71 2.44 11.32
C LYS A 138 -17.69 2.08 10.25
N ARG A 139 -18.18 1.52 9.13
CA ARG A 139 -17.34 1.21 7.96
C ARG A 139 -17.18 2.43 7.07
N VAL A 140 -16.08 2.50 6.34
CA VAL A 140 -15.95 3.37 5.17
C VAL A 140 -16.75 2.76 4.04
N SER A 141 -17.63 3.55 3.41
CA SER A 141 -18.44 3.20 2.23
C SER A 141 -17.81 3.71 0.94
N ALA A 142 -17.10 4.85 0.97
CA ALA A 142 -16.45 5.39 -0.21
C ALA A 142 -15.12 6.08 0.14
N ILE A 143 -14.20 6.09 -0.83
CA ILE A 143 -12.94 6.83 -0.81
C ILE A 143 -12.97 7.85 -1.95
N GLU A 144 -12.80 9.13 -1.61
CA GLU A 144 -12.71 10.21 -2.58
C GLU A 144 -11.24 10.43 -3.01
N HIS A 145 -11.03 10.65 -4.30
CA HIS A 145 -9.69 10.85 -4.86
C HIS A 145 -9.67 12.00 -5.88
N TYR A 146 -8.45 12.50 -6.16
CA TYR A 146 -8.22 13.45 -7.26
C TYR A 146 -7.90 12.75 -8.59
N GLY A 147 -7.71 11.45 -8.57
CA GLY A 147 -7.40 10.63 -9.74
C GLY A 147 -6.09 9.88 -9.59
N SER A 148 -5.75 9.17 -10.66
CA SER A 148 -4.51 8.43 -10.79
C SER A 148 -3.78 8.84 -12.07
N TYR A 149 -4.24 8.43 -13.26
CA TYR A 149 -3.58 8.80 -14.50
C TYR A 149 -3.60 10.32 -14.78
N SER A 150 -2.42 10.88 -14.94
CA SER A 150 -2.23 12.29 -15.38
C SER A 150 -0.84 12.45 -16.00
N CYS A 151 -0.79 12.66 -17.32
CA CYS A 151 0.47 12.86 -18.04
C CYS A 151 1.09 14.21 -17.67
N ARG A 152 1.98 14.22 -16.68
CA ARG A 152 2.64 15.43 -16.16
C ARG A 152 3.98 15.13 -15.53
N ARG A 153 4.86 16.14 -15.51
CA ARG A 153 6.09 16.12 -14.70
C ARG A 153 5.77 16.43 -13.24
N ILE A 154 6.69 16.10 -12.34
CA ILE A 154 6.59 16.48 -10.94
C ILE A 154 6.59 18.01 -10.83
N VAL A 155 5.57 18.55 -10.16
CA VAL A 155 5.38 20.00 -9.99
C VAL A 155 6.59 20.65 -9.30
N GLY A 156 7.04 21.81 -9.79
CA GLY A 156 8.14 22.57 -9.21
C GLY A 156 9.54 22.13 -9.66
N ARG A 157 9.65 21.11 -10.53
CA ARG A 157 10.96 20.62 -11.01
C ARG A 157 11.25 20.92 -12.50
N GLY A 158 10.64 21.91 -13.11
CA GLY A 158 10.92 22.34 -14.50
C GLY A 158 11.06 21.16 -15.48
N ASN A 159 12.29 20.90 -15.98
CA ASN A 159 12.62 19.73 -16.79
C ASN A 159 12.86 18.45 -15.94
N GLY A 160 12.28 18.36 -14.74
CA GLY A 160 12.45 17.25 -13.80
C GLY A 160 11.79 15.94 -14.23
N ASN A 161 11.85 14.95 -13.35
CA ASN A 161 11.33 13.61 -13.56
C ASN A 161 9.80 13.61 -13.82
N TRP A 162 9.34 12.62 -14.55
CA TRP A 162 7.93 12.34 -14.72
C TRP A 162 7.29 11.90 -13.41
N SER A 163 6.05 12.34 -13.21
CA SER A 163 5.24 11.91 -12.08
C SER A 163 4.83 10.44 -12.26
N GLN A 164 4.65 9.69 -11.17
CA GLN A 164 4.09 8.34 -11.22
C GLN A 164 2.62 8.32 -11.67
N HIS A 165 1.95 9.45 -11.65
CA HIS A 165 0.65 9.63 -12.30
C HIS A 165 0.73 9.48 -13.82
N ALA A 166 1.88 9.73 -14.45
CA ALA A 166 2.04 9.61 -15.90
C ALA A 166 1.90 8.17 -16.41
N THR A 167 2.09 7.19 -15.53
CA THR A 167 1.94 5.75 -15.79
C THR A 167 0.81 5.10 -15.00
N ALA A 168 -0.06 5.89 -14.37
CA ALA A 168 -1.11 5.43 -13.45
C ALA A 168 -0.60 4.66 -12.22
N ASP A 169 0.71 4.73 -11.91
CA ASP A 169 1.33 4.07 -10.77
C ASP A 169 1.15 4.82 -9.44
N ALA A 170 0.34 5.86 -9.41
CA ALA A 170 0.02 6.63 -8.22
C ALA A 170 -1.47 6.97 -8.12
N ILE A 171 -1.93 7.27 -6.91
CA ILE A 171 -3.28 7.79 -6.63
C ILE A 171 -3.21 8.87 -5.56
N ASP A 172 -4.08 9.88 -5.67
CA ASP A 172 -4.22 10.97 -4.70
C ASP A 172 -5.55 10.85 -3.94
N ILE A 173 -5.50 10.40 -2.68
CA ILE A 173 -6.67 10.20 -1.81
C ILE A 173 -6.94 11.46 -0.99
N ARG A 174 -8.14 12.02 -1.09
CA ARG A 174 -8.49 13.30 -0.45
C ARG A 174 -9.50 13.21 0.69
N ALA A 175 -10.34 12.16 0.74
CA ALA A 175 -11.32 12.00 1.80
C ALA A 175 -11.87 10.56 1.88
N PHE A 176 -12.53 10.27 3.00
CA PHE A 176 -13.25 9.03 3.26
C PHE A 176 -14.70 9.36 3.62
N ARG A 177 -15.64 8.51 3.17
CA ARG A 177 -17.04 8.59 3.58
C ARG A 177 -17.40 7.37 4.39
N LEU A 178 -17.95 7.57 5.58
CA LEU A 178 -18.50 6.51 6.41
C LEU A 178 -19.87 6.06 5.89
N ALA A 179 -20.36 4.94 6.39
CA ALA A 179 -21.66 4.38 6.01
C ALA A 179 -22.84 5.27 6.31
N ASP A 180 -22.70 6.21 7.26
CA ASP A 180 -23.71 7.24 7.61
C ASP A 180 -23.52 8.56 6.84
N ALA A 181 -22.75 8.56 5.76
CA ALA A 181 -22.38 9.72 4.95
C ALA A 181 -21.46 10.74 5.64
N THR A 182 -21.00 10.52 6.87
CA THR A 182 -19.97 11.35 7.50
C THR A 182 -18.74 11.39 6.62
N ARG A 183 -18.25 12.59 6.30
CA ARG A 183 -17.08 12.81 5.47
C ARG A 183 -15.87 13.19 6.33
N ILE A 184 -14.77 12.48 6.16
CA ILE A 184 -13.47 12.73 6.79
C ILE A 184 -12.52 13.21 5.71
N SER A 185 -12.07 14.47 5.80
CA SER A 185 -11.28 15.16 4.75
C SER A 185 -9.82 15.27 5.17
N VAL A 186 -8.90 14.85 4.32
CA VAL A 186 -7.46 15.04 4.57
C VAL A 186 -7.15 16.52 4.79
N LYS A 187 -7.71 17.41 3.98
CA LYS A 187 -7.50 18.87 4.09
C LYS A 187 -7.97 19.46 5.42
N GLN A 188 -9.14 19.02 5.89
CA GLN A 188 -9.82 19.67 7.02
C GLN A 188 -9.52 19.00 8.37
N ASP A 189 -9.32 17.68 8.34
CA ASP A 189 -9.23 16.86 9.55
C ASP A 189 -7.80 16.37 9.84
N TRP A 190 -6.78 16.74 9.03
CA TRP A 190 -5.39 16.32 9.23
C TRP A 190 -4.74 16.97 10.44
N LYS A 191 -5.04 18.25 10.68
CA LYS A 191 -4.55 19.03 11.84
C LYS A 191 -5.66 19.93 12.37
N GLY A 192 -5.89 19.86 13.71
CA GLY A 192 -6.80 20.78 14.40
C GLY A 192 -8.28 20.53 14.19
N GLY A 193 -8.65 19.39 13.62
CA GLY A 193 -10.02 18.93 13.48
C GLY A 193 -10.51 18.11 14.69
N ASP A 194 -11.50 17.26 14.46
CA ASP A 194 -11.94 16.26 15.44
C ASP A 194 -10.81 15.26 15.73
N PRO A 195 -10.44 15.02 17.02
CA PRO A 195 -9.33 14.14 17.38
C PRO A 195 -9.46 12.71 16.83
N ALA A 196 -10.68 12.16 16.76
CA ALA A 196 -10.89 10.82 16.22
C ALA A 196 -10.67 10.79 14.70
N ARG A 197 -11.04 11.85 13.97
CA ARG A 197 -10.78 11.97 12.54
C ARG A 197 -9.30 12.13 12.24
N GLU A 198 -8.60 12.96 13.00
CA GLU A 198 -7.14 13.10 12.88
C GLU A 198 -6.45 11.76 13.16
N ALA A 199 -6.78 11.08 14.26
CA ALA A 199 -6.21 9.78 14.61
C ALA A 199 -6.47 8.72 13.52
N PHE A 200 -7.67 8.67 12.95
CA PHE A 200 -8.01 7.81 11.82
C PHE A 200 -7.12 8.12 10.61
N LEU A 201 -6.98 9.39 10.20
CA LEU A 201 -6.17 9.79 9.06
C LEU A 201 -4.68 9.42 9.27
N ARG A 202 -4.14 9.65 10.48
CA ARG A 202 -2.77 9.24 10.84
C ARG A 202 -2.59 7.73 10.75
N GLU A 203 -3.55 6.96 11.20
CA GLU A 203 -3.50 5.50 11.17
C GLU A 203 -3.56 4.95 9.74
N VAL A 204 -4.49 5.43 8.92
CA VAL A 204 -4.62 4.95 7.53
C VAL A 204 -3.41 5.34 6.69
N ARG A 205 -2.82 6.52 6.90
CA ARG A 205 -1.55 6.93 6.29
C ARG A 205 -0.40 6.02 6.72
N THR A 206 -0.26 5.73 8.00
CA THR A 206 0.81 4.86 8.52
C THR A 206 0.67 3.43 7.97
N GLY A 207 -0.56 2.93 7.84
CA GLY A 207 -0.83 1.65 7.20
C GLY A 207 -0.49 1.63 5.71
N ALA A 208 -0.78 2.73 4.98
CA ALA A 208 -0.38 2.89 3.57
C ALA A 208 1.13 2.81 3.40
N CYS A 209 1.92 3.40 4.30
CA CYS A 209 3.39 3.36 4.27
C CYS A 209 3.98 1.95 4.33
N ARG A 210 3.24 0.97 4.80
CA ARG A 210 3.68 -0.43 4.79
C ARG A 210 3.41 -1.14 3.47
N LEU A 211 2.50 -0.60 2.65
CA LEU A 211 2.03 -1.23 1.41
C LEU A 211 2.57 -0.53 0.17
N PHE A 212 2.60 0.79 0.16
CA PHE A 212 3.00 1.61 -0.99
C PHE A 212 4.48 1.97 -0.94
N THR A 213 5.09 2.19 -2.10
CA THR A 213 6.50 2.56 -2.23
C THR A 213 6.74 3.97 -1.69
N ILE A 214 5.92 4.92 -2.09
CA ILE A 214 5.94 6.29 -1.55
C ILE A 214 4.55 6.63 -1.01
N VAL A 215 4.53 7.25 0.16
CA VAL A 215 3.35 7.90 0.71
C VAL A 215 3.72 9.30 1.14
N LEU A 216 3.09 10.30 0.51
CA LEU A 216 3.21 11.70 0.88
C LEU A 216 1.89 12.15 1.52
N SER A 217 1.99 12.86 2.64
CA SER A 217 0.85 13.40 3.38
C SER A 217 0.95 14.92 3.51
N PRO A 218 -0.01 15.60 4.12
CA PRO A 218 0.09 17.03 4.37
C PRO A 218 1.32 17.49 5.17
N ASP A 219 2.01 16.57 5.82
CA ASP A 219 3.25 16.89 6.54
C ASP A 219 4.48 17.00 5.61
N TYR A 220 4.35 16.55 4.34
CA TYR A 220 5.47 16.58 3.40
C TYR A 220 5.74 17.96 2.81
N ASN A 221 4.73 18.57 2.20
CA ASN A 221 4.81 19.93 1.63
C ASN A 221 3.42 20.48 1.27
N GLU A 222 3.37 21.75 0.88
CA GLU A 222 2.14 22.46 0.53
C GLU A 222 1.37 21.83 -0.66
N ALA A 223 2.07 21.26 -1.63
CA ALA A 223 1.44 20.59 -2.77
C ALA A 223 0.63 19.34 -2.37
N HIS A 224 0.87 18.79 -1.19
CA HIS A 224 0.17 17.62 -0.64
C HIS A 224 -0.71 17.99 0.57
N ALA A 225 -0.97 19.29 0.81
CA ALA A 225 -1.70 19.76 2.00
C ALA A 225 -3.14 19.22 2.12
N ASP A 226 -3.71 18.67 1.05
CA ASP A 226 -5.13 18.28 1.00
C ASP A 226 -5.39 16.81 0.58
N HIS A 227 -4.33 16.00 0.43
CA HIS A 227 -4.44 14.61 0.01
C HIS A 227 -3.27 13.74 0.47
N PHE A 228 -3.45 12.42 0.38
CA PHE A 228 -2.36 11.46 0.42
C PHE A 228 -2.00 11.06 -1.01
N HIS A 229 -0.77 11.33 -1.42
CA HIS A 229 -0.20 10.74 -2.60
C HIS A 229 0.36 9.36 -2.26
N MET A 230 -0.01 8.33 -3.00
CA MET A 230 0.44 6.95 -2.77
C MET A 230 0.86 6.33 -4.09
N ASP A 231 2.12 5.90 -4.23
CA ASP A 231 2.63 5.26 -5.44
C ASP A 231 3.20 3.86 -5.20
N GLN A 232 3.19 3.04 -6.28
CA GLN A 232 3.70 1.67 -6.30
C GLN A 232 4.89 1.49 -7.25
N SER A 233 5.50 2.57 -7.71
CA SER A 233 6.60 2.50 -8.65
C SER A 233 7.78 1.68 -8.12
N ALA A 234 8.35 0.83 -8.99
CA ALA A 234 9.60 0.13 -8.69
C ALA A 234 10.77 1.13 -8.59
N ARG A 235 11.54 1.09 -7.48
CA ARG A 235 12.65 2.02 -7.23
C ARG A 235 13.95 1.26 -7.00
N GLY A 236 14.54 0.79 -8.12
CA GLY A 236 15.80 0.06 -8.14
C GLY A 236 15.75 -1.30 -7.44
N GLU A 237 16.86 -2.03 -7.45
CA GLU A 237 16.97 -3.39 -6.88
C GLU A 237 16.72 -3.44 -5.37
N PHE A 238 17.09 -2.38 -4.64
CA PHE A 238 16.93 -2.32 -3.18
C PHE A 238 15.56 -1.84 -2.71
N GLY A 239 14.69 -1.40 -3.63
CA GLY A 239 13.29 -1.05 -3.33
C GLY A 239 13.18 0.06 -2.28
N TRP A 240 13.87 1.22 -2.51
CA TRP A 240 13.76 2.36 -1.61
C TRP A 240 12.29 2.81 -1.44
N ARG A 241 11.90 3.05 -0.20
CA ARG A 241 10.54 3.43 0.18
C ARG A 241 10.56 4.68 1.03
N GLY A 242 9.56 5.54 0.84
CA GLY A 242 9.44 6.80 1.56
C GLY A 242 8.05 7.02 2.14
N CYS A 243 8.01 7.65 3.33
CA CYS A 243 6.78 7.88 4.07
C CYS A 243 6.90 9.22 4.82
N TRP A 244 6.18 10.25 4.39
CA TRP A 244 6.18 11.61 4.93
C TRP A 244 4.79 12.13 5.25
#